data_21dbd6cc67baad9d088031f657281dd4
#
_entry.id   21dbd6cc67baad9d088031f657281dd4
#
_cell.length_a   1.000
_cell.length_b   1.000
_cell.length_c   1.000
_cell.angle_alpha   90.00
_cell.angle_beta   90.00
_cell.angle_gamma   90.00
#
_symmetry.space_group_name_H-M   'P 1'
#
loop_
_entity.id
_entity.type
_entity.pdbx_description
1 polymer ?
#
loop_
_entity_poly.entity_id
_entity_poly.type
_entity_poly.pdbx_seq_one_letter_code
_entity_poly.pdbx_strand_id
1 'polypeptide(L)'
;SLQSGARTFANYCLNCHDAQFMRYNRLADIGLTEAQIRDNLMFAADKVGETMKVALGPKDGKEWFGVPPPDLSVIARSRSADWLYTYLRTFYRDPKAATGWNNAVFPNVAMPHALWTLQGERSLEVVPHADKAGHVSLEYKWSELRPGTQNTVQYDATARDLVNFLVYVGEPAGRSRKNIGVVVLFVLGILFVFAYALKKEYWKDIH
;
A
#
# COMPACT_ATOMS: atom_id res chain seq x y z
N SER A 1 -12.28 7.65 -0.37
CA SER A 1 -11.23 6.67 -0.64
C SER A 1 -10.44 6.32 0.63
N LEU A 2 -9.77 7.30 1.33
CA LEU A 2 -8.94 7.00 2.51
C LEU A 2 -9.70 6.35 3.66
N GLN A 3 -10.92 6.78 3.98
CA GLN A 3 -11.75 6.17 5.03
C GLN A 3 -12.17 4.74 4.65
N SER A 4 -12.52 4.51 3.37
CA SER A 4 -12.82 3.18 2.86
C SER A 4 -11.59 2.26 2.94
N GLY A 5 -10.42 2.77 2.56
CA GLY A 5 -9.16 2.05 2.69
C GLY A 5 -8.79 1.72 4.14
N ALA A 6 -8.99 2.67 5.07
CA ALA A 6 -8.78 2.44 6.50
C ALA A 6 -9.67 1.32 7.04
N ARG A 7 -10.94 1.31 6.65
CA ARG A 7 -11.89 0.24 7.02
C ARG A 7 -11.42 -1.11 6.47
N THR A 8 -11.03 -1.17 5.20
CA THR A 8 -10.52 -2.42 4.60
C THR A 8 -9.24 -2.87 5.29
N PHE A 9 -8.32 -1.97 5.59
CA PHE A 9 -7.10 -2.27 6.32
C PHE A 9 -7.38 -2.85 7.70
N ALA A 10 -8.23 -2.19 8.50
CA ALA A 10 -8.54 -2.63 9.86
C ALA A 10 -9.22 -4.01 9.90
N ASN A 11 -10.09 -4.32 8.90
CA ASN A 11 -10.84 -5.57 8.88
C ASN A 11 -10.09 -6.75 8.27
N TYR A 12 -9.17 -6.52 7.32
CA TYR A 12 -8.54 -7.59 6.55
C TYR A 12 -7.02 -7.68 6.72
N CYS A 13 -6.34 -6.58 7.01
CA CYS A 13 -4.88 -6.54 7.05
C CYS A 13 -4.34 -6.51 8.48
N LEU A 14 -4.96 -5.73 9.36
CA LEU A 14 -4.54 -5.51 10.75
C LEU A 14 -4.67 -6.77 11.62
N ASN A 15 -5.23 -7.85 11.09
CA ASN A 15 -5.25 -9.16 11.76
C ASN A 15 -3.86 -9.84 11.76
N CYS A 16 -3.02 -9.52 10.76
CA CYS A 16 -1.72 -10.14 10.56
C CYS A 16 -0.57 -9.14 10.41
N HIS A 17 -0.86 -7.91 9.97
CA HIS A 17 0.14 -6.90 9.67
C HIS A 17 0.06 -5.71 10.62
N ASP A 18 1.17 -5.35 11.22
CA ASP A 18 1.32 -4.08 11.93
C ASP A 18 1.34 -2.88 10.95
N ALA A 19 0.96 -1.72 11.47
CA ALA A 19 1.35 -0.42 10.98
C ALA A 19 1.87 0.39 12.19
N GLN A 20 2.99 -0.06 12.76
CA GLN A 20 3.48 0.39 14.07
C GLN A 20 3.91 1.87 14.10
N PHE A 21 4.12 2.51 12.95
CA PHE A 21 4.44 3.95 12.87
C PHE A 21 3.19 4.81 12.69
N MET A 22 2.01 4.19 12.54
CA MET A 22 0.72 4.85 12.46
C MET A 22 -0.03 4.77 13.77
N ARG A 23 -0.47 5.91 14.31
CA ARG A 23 -1.33 5.97 15.49
C ARG A 23 -2.79 6.11 15.05
N TYR A 24 -3.71 5.52 15.81
CA TYR A 24 -5.15 5.62 15.50
C TYR A 24 -5.66 7.06 15.46
N ASN A 25 -5.17 7.96 16.33
CA ASN A 25 -5.58 9.36 16.34
C ASN A 25 -5.26 10.12 15.03
N ARG A 26 -4.29 9.64 14.24
CA ARG A 26 -3.98 10.20 12.92
C ARG A 26 -5.10 9.98 11.89
N LEU A 27 -6.02 9.06 12.15
CA LEU A 27 -7.20 8.87 11.31
C LEU A 27 -8.17 10.06 11.36
N ALA A 28 -8.03 10.95 12.33
CA ALA A 28 -8.72 12.24 12.34
C ALA A 28 -8.32 13.14 11.15
N ASP A 29 -7.09 13.02 10.65
CA ASP A 29 -6.61 13.78 9.48
C ASP A 29 -7.37 13.42 8.18
N ILE A 30 -8.01 12.26 8.13
CA ILE A 30 -8.84 11.83 7.00
C ILE A 30 -10.33 12.04 7.25
N GLY A 31 -10.69 12.82 8.29
CA GLY A 31 -12.04 13.25 8.59
C GLY A 31 -12.86 12.30 9.45
N LEU A 32 -12.23 11.39 10.19
CA LEU A 32 -12.92 10.53 11.16
C LEU A 32 -12.92 11.17 12.55
N THR A 33 -14.04 11.09 13.25
CA THR A 33 -14.13 11.48 14.68
C THR A 33 -13.49 10.41 15.55
N GLU A 34 -13.08 10.79 16.77
CA GLU A 34 -12.51 9.83 17.74
C GLU A 34 -13.47 8.68 18.04
N ALA A 35 -14.77 8.97 18.18
CA ALA A 35 -15.79 7.94 18.39
C ALA A 35 -15.84 6.96 17.19
N GLN A 36 -15.86 7.46 15.95
CA GLN A 36 -15.85 6.61 14.76
C GLN A 36 -14.59 5.73 14.68
N ILE A 37 -13.44 6.26 15.04
CA ILE A 37 -12.18 5.51 15.10
C ILE A 37 -12.28 4.39 16.13
N ARG A 38 -12.69 4.72 17.36
CA ARG A 38 -12.80 3.78 18.47
C ARG A 38 -13.78 2.66 18.16
N ASP A 39 -14.96 3.02 17.69
CA ASP A 39 -16.06 2.07 17.55
C ASP A 39 -15.95 1.18 16.31
N ASN A 40 -15.18 1.60 15.28
CA ASN A 40 -15.17 0.92 13.98
C ASN A 40 -13.79 0.44 13.50
N LEU A 41 -12.68 0.91 14.09
CA LEU A 41 -11.34 0.64 13.55
C LEU A 41 -10.34 0.14 14.62
N MET A 42 -10.65 0.32 15.92
CA MET A 42 -9.77 -0.06 17.01
C MET A 42 -10.15 -1.43 17.58
N PHE A 43 -9.68 -2.51 16.93
CA PHE A 43 -9.95 -3.87 17.39
C PHE A 43 -8.84 -4.45 18.27
N ALA A 44 -7.65 -3.84 18.28
CA ALA A 44 -6.46 -4.34 18.97
C ALA A 44 -5.78 -3.27 19.82
N ALA A 45 -6.51 -2.22 20.25
CA ALA A 45 -5.99 -1.13 21.06
C ALA A 45 -7.08 -0.53 21.95
N ASP A 46 -6.70 0.01 23.12
CA ASP A 46 -7.62 0.62 24.08
C ASP A 46 -7.70 2.14 23.92
N LYS A 47 -6.61 2.77 23.44
CA LYS A 47 -6.49 4.23 23.36
C LYS A 47 -6.15 4.68 21.93
N VAL A 48 -6.81 5.73 21.45
CA VAL A 48 -6.56 6.30 20.12
C VAL A 48 -5.13 6.82 19.91
N GLY A 49 -4.39 7.07 21.00
CA GLY A 49 -2.97 7.43 20.95
C GLY A 49 -2.04 6.24 20.67
N GLU A 50 -2.52 5.01 20.75
CA GLU A 50 -1.72 3.82 20.47
C GLU A 50 -1.46 3.64 18.98
N THR A 51 -0.40 2.90 18.67
CA THR A 51 -0.05 2.54 17.29
C THR A 51 -0.84 1.32 16.83
N MET A 52 -1.01 1.19 15.51
CA MET A 52 -1.73 0.06 14.91
C MET A 52 -0.87 -1.20 14.95
N LYS A 53 -1.03 -1.99 16.00
CA LYS A 53 -0.30 -3.26 16.20
C LYS A 53 -1.26 -4.42 16.25
N VAL A 54 -0.77 -5.59 15.84
CA VAL A 54 -1.51 -6.85 15.93
C VAL A 54 -1.10 -7.67 17.15
N ALA A 55 -1.95 -8.61 17.53
CA ALA A 55 -1.64 -9.60 18.56
C ALA A 55 -0.74 -10.73 18.04
N LEU A 56 -0.69 -10.94 16.70
CA LEU A 56 0.13 -11.97 16.06
C LEU A 56 1.62 -11.67 16.24
N GLY A 57 2.30 -12.45 17.08
CA GLY A 57 3.73 -12.34 17.27
C GLY A 57 4.54 -12.81 16.07
N PRO A 58 5.78 -12.30 15.87
CA PRO A 58 6.64 -12.75 14.74
C PRO A 58 6.92 -14.25 14.74
N LYS A 59 6.98 -14.89 15.94
CA LYS A 59 7.19 -16.33 16.09
C LYS A 59 6.01 -17.12 15.53
N ASP A 60 4.78 -16.74 15.90
CA ASP A 60 3.57 -17.41 15.46
C ASP A 60 3.34 -17.17 13.97
N GLY A 61 3.61 -15.94 13.48
CA GLY A 61 3.56 -15.62 12.06
C GLY A 61 4.53 -16.46 11.23
N LYS A 62 5.75 -16.71 11.74
CA LYS A 62 6.72 -17.59 11.09
C LYS A 62 6.27 -19.05 11.10
N GLU A 63 5.68 -19.51 12.20
CA GLU A 63 5.17 -20.88 12.31
C GLU A 63 4.02 -21.13 11.34
N TRP A 64 3.08 -20.19 11.21
CA TRP A 64 1.88 -20.36 10.41
C TRP A 64 2.10 -20.14 8.90
N PHE A 65 2.97 -19.20 8.55
CA PHE A 65 3.15 -18.76 7.15
C PHE A 65 4.57 -19.01 6.60
N GLY A 66 5.47 -19.57 7.43
CA GLY A 66 6.88 -19.75 7.04
C GLY A 66 7.74 -18.51 7.20
N VAL A 67 7.13 -17.31 7.14
CA VAL A 67 7.75 -16.00 7.37
C VAL A 67 6.80 -15.12 8.19
N PRO A 68 7.30 -14.24 9.06
CA PRO A 68 6.45 -13.30 9.78
C PRO A 68 5.85 -12.28 8.79
N PRO A 69 4.56 -11.93 8.91
CA PRO A 69 3.98 -10.86 8.13
C PRO A 69 4.76 -9.53 8.35
N PRO A 70 5.14 -8.82 7.28
CA PRO A 70 5.86 -7.57 7.42
C PRO A 70 4.97 -6.45 7.96
N ASP A 71 5.57 -5.48 8.65
CA ASP A 71 4.93 -4.21 8.99
C ASP A 71 4.62 -3.41 7.73
N LEU A 72 3.41 -2.85 7.64
CA LEU A 72 2.94 -2.13 6.46
C LEU A 72 3.08 -0.61 6.55
N SER A 73 3.68 -0.06 7.61
CA SER A 73 3.82 1.38 7.82
C SER A 73 4.41 2.13 6.62
N VAL A 74 5.39 1.53 5.95
CA VAL A 74 6.09 2.16 4.80
C VAL A 74 6.06 1.31 3.54
N ILE A 75 5.18 0.32 3.47
CA ILE A 75 5.15 -0.64 2.37
C ILE A 75 4.92 0.05 1.00
N ALA A 76 4.07 1.07 0.95
CA ALA A 76 3.79 1.82 -0.27
C ALA A 76 5.00 2.64 -0.77
N ARG A 77 5.96 2.94 0.11
CA ARG A 77 7.22 3.59 -0.25
C ARG A 77 8.26 2.60 -0.75
N SER A 78 8.28 1.39 -0.19
CA SER A 78 9.26 0.36 -0.57
C SER A 78 8.86 -0.39 -1.84
N ARG A 79 7.56 -0.61 -2.08
CA ARG A 79 7.05 -1.39 -3.22
C ARG A 79 6.38 -0.57 -4.31
N SER A 80 6.01 0.67 -4.06
CA SER A 80 5.15 1.55 -4.85
C SER A 80 3.65 1.23 -4.77
N ALA A 81 2.83 2.25 -5.05
CA ALA A 81 1.37 2.11 -5.08
C ALA A 81 0.91 1.18 -6.21
N ASP A 82 1.51 1.30 -7.40
CA ASP A 82 1.14 0.50 -8.57
C ASP A 82 1.44 -0.98 -8.37
N TRP A 83 2.58 -1.29 -7.75
CA TRP A 83 2.92 -2.66 -7.40
C TRP A 83 1.91 -3.24 -6.41
N LEU A 84 1.59 -2.52 -5.34
CA LEU A 84 0.62 -2.97 -4.33
C LEU A 84 -0.77 -3.18 -4.93
N TYR A 85 -1.21 -2.27 -5.81
CA TYR A 85 -2.49 -2.39 -6.49
C TYR A 85 -2.55 -3.63 -7.39
N THR A 86 -1.49 -3.87 -8.15
CA THR A 86 -1.39 -5.07 -8.99
C THR A 86 -1.30 -6.34 -8.14
N TYR A 87 -0.47 -6.33 -7.09
CA TYR A 87 -0.30 -7.45 -6.17
C TYR A 87 -1.64 -7.89 -5.55
N LEU A 88 -2.43 -6.97 -4.99
CA LEU A 88 -3.72 -7.28 -4.38
C LEU A 88 -4.74 -7.85 -5.37
N ARG A 89 -4.59 -7.56 -6.66
CA ARG A 89 -5.51 -7.99 -7.72
C ARG A 89 -5.11 -9.27 -8.43
N THR A 90 -3.93 -9.82 -8.17
CA THR A 90 -3.36 -10.91 -8.96
C THR A 90 -3.12 -12.20 -8.17
N PHE A 91 -3.85 -12.38 -7.08
CA PHE A 91 -3.92 -13.65 -6.37
C PHE A 91 -4.71 -14.70 -7.15
N TYR A 92 -4.30 -15.96 -7.05
CA TYR A 92 -4.98 -17.10 -7.63
C TYR A 92 -4.80 -18.36 -6.79
N ARG A 93 -5.68 -19.35 -7.00
CA ARG A 93 -5.59 -20.66 -6.36
C ARG A 93 -4.44 -21.46 -6.97
N ASP A 94 -3.56 -21.93 -6.10
CA ASP A 94 -2.44 -22.79 -6.46
C ASP A 94 -2.38 -23.97 -5.47
N PRO A 95 -2.79 -25.17 -5.88
CA PRO A 95 -2.75 -26.36 -5.00
C PRO A 95 -1.35 -26.75 -4.53
N LYS A 96 -0.30 -26.25 -5.20
CA LYS A 96 1.09 -26.52 -4.83
C LYS A 96 1.61 -25.57 -3.76
N ALA A 97 0.98 -24.44 -3.57
CA ALA A 97 1.37 -23.47 -2.54
C ALA A 97 0.89 -23.92 -1.16
N ALA A 98 1.71 -23.72 -0.12
CA ALA A 98 1.39 -24.14 1.25
C ALA A 98 0.09 -23.53 1.79
N THR A 99 -0.23 -22.29 1.39
CA THR A 99 -1.48 -21.59 1.76
C THR A 99 -2.64 -21.89 0.80
N GLY A 100 -2.41 -22.65 -0.29
CA GLY A 100 -3.35 -22.84 -1.38
C GLY A 100 -3.54 -21.63 -2.30
N TRP A 101 -2.69 -20.58 -2.13
CA TRP A 101 -2.72 -19.33 -2.87
C TRP A 101 -1.35 -18.96 -3.42
N ASN A 102 -1.34 -18.37 -4.60
CA ASN A 102 -0.14 -17.78 -5.19
C ASN A 102 -0.46 -16.43 -5.83
N ASN A 103 0.55 -15.72 -6.32
CA ASN A 103 0.38 -14.38 -6.87
C ASN A 103 1.19 -14.22 -8.17
N ALA A 104 0.59 -13.60 -9.19
CA ALA A 104 1.24 -13.45 -10.49
C ALA A 104 2.41 -12.45 -10.49
N VAL A 105 2.40 -11.47 -9.59
CA VAL A 105 3.47 -10.45 -9.46
C VAL A 105 4.55 -10.85 -8.47
N PHE A 106 4.18 -11.72 -7.52
CA PHE A 106 5.09 -12.20 -6.48
C PHE A 106 4.93 -13.73 -6.31
N PRO A 107 5.52 -14.52 -7.21
CA PRO A 107 5.42 -15.96 -7.17
C PRO A 107 5.94 -16.57 -5.86
N ASN A 108 5.34 -17.68 -5.44
CA ASN A 108 5.63 -18.36 -4.17
C ASN A 108 5.37 -17.49 -2.93
N VAL A 109 4.35 -16.66 -3.00
CA VAL A 109 3.95 -15.80 -1.87
C VAL A 109 3.50 -16.64 -0.68
N ALA A 110 4.04 -16.31 0.51
CA ALA A 110 3.62 -16.94 1.77
C ALA A 110 2.27 -16.39 2.27
N MET A 111 1.92 -15.14 1.93
CA MET A 111 0.66 -14.51 2.29
C MET A 111 -0.52 -15.19 1.58
N PRO A 112 -1.55 -15.67 2.30
CA PRO A 112 -2.80 -16.10 1.68
C PRO A 112 -3.56 -14.90 1.11
N HIS A 113 -4.50 -15.14 0.19
CA HIS A 113 -5.35 -14.08 -0.34
C HIS A 113 -6.36 -13.60 0.70
N ALA A 114 -6.00 -12.60 1.52
CA ALA A 114 -6.85 -12.09 2.60
C ALA A 114 -8.20 -11.53 2.11
N LEU A 115 -8.27 -11.05 0.87
CA LEU A 115 -9.46 -10.42 0.28
C LEU A 115 -10.28 -11.39 -0.60
N TRP A 116 -10.07 -12.69 -0.50
CA TRP A 116 -10.73 -13.68 -1.36
C TRP A 116 -12.26 -13.64 -1.28
N THR A 117 -12.82 -13.33 -0.12
CA THR A 117 -14.28 -13.20 0.04
C THR A 117 -14.87 -12.04 -0.78
N LEU A 118 -14.06 -11.01 -1.02
CA LEU A 118 -14.43 -9.85 -1.82
C LEU A 118 -14.22 -10.12 -3.31
N GLN A 119 -13.02 -10.61 -3.68
CA GLN A 119 -12.63 -10.83 -5.08
C GLN A 119 -13.20 -12.11 -5.68
N GLY A 120 -13.36 -13.16 -4.86
CA GLY A 120 -13.61 -14.51 -5.32
C GLY A 120 -12.32 -15.31 -5.52
N GLU A 121 -12.49 -16.56 -5.97
CA GLU A 121 -11.39 -17.48 -6.25
C GLU A 121 -11.19 -17.59 -7.76
N ARG A 122 -9.93 -17.54 -8.19
CA ARG A 122 -9.55 -17.63 -9.60
C ARG A 122 -8.39 -18.58 -9.78
N SER A 123 -8.31 -19.20 -10.95
CA SER A 123 -7.12 -19.88 -11.45
C SER A 123 -6.37 -19.00 -12.44
N LEU A 124 -5.08 -19.25 -12.57
CA LEU A 124 -4.21 -18.61 -13.56
C LEU A 124 -3.56 -19.68 -14.42
N GLU A 125 -3.76 -19.57 -15.74
CA GLU A 125 -3.00 -20.29 -16.74
C GLU A 125 -2.04 -19.32 -17.43
N VAL A 126 -0.77 -19.68 -17.48
CA VAL A 126 0.27 -18.88 -18.15
C VAL A 126 0.61 -19.57 -19.48
N VAL A 127 0.24 -18.93 -20.59
CA VAL A 127 0.45 -19.43 -21.94
C VAL A 127 1.58 -18.67 -22.61
N PRO A 128 2.70 -19.32 -22.93
CA PRO A 128 3.78 -18.69 -23.67
C PRO A 128 3.39 -18.53 -25.15
N HIS A 129 3.52 -17.33 -25.68
CA HIS A 129 3.39 -17.01 -27.09
C HIS A 129 4.74 -16.61 -27.66
N ALA A 130 5.20 -17.30 -28.69
CA ALA A 130 6.38 -16.91 -29.45
C ALA A 130 5.91 -16.12 -30.69
N ASP A 131 6.47 -14.94 -30.92
CA ASP A 131 6.28 -14.20 -32.16
C ASP A 131 7.16 -14.78 -33.28
N LYS A 132 6.98 -14.26 -34.52
CA LYS A 132 7.75 -14.71 -35.69
C LYS A 132 9.25 -14.38 -35.59
N ALA A 133 9.64 -13.50 -34.68
CA ALA A 133 11.02 -13.12 -34.42
C ALA A 133 11.65 -13.93 -33.25
N GLY A 134 10.90 -14.85 -32.66
CA GLY A 134 11.35 -15.70 -31.54
C GLY A 134 11.25 -15.05 -30.16
N HIS A 135 10.63 -13.87 -30.01
CA HIS A 135 10.38 -13.28 -28.70
C HIS A 135 9.23 -14.00 -28.03
N VAL A 136 9.46 -14.44 -26.80
CA VAL A 136 8.43 -15.11 -25.99
C VAL A 136 7.73 -14.08 -25.11
N SER A 137 6.42 -13.92 -25.31
CA SER A 137 5.54 -13.18 -24.42
C SER A 137 4.68 -14.15 -23.61
N LEU A 138 4.33 -13.77 -22.38
CA LEU A 138 3.45 -14.57 -21.51
C LEU A 138 2.05 -13.95 -21.51
N GLU A 139 1.07 -14.75 -21.92
CA GLU A 139 -0.34 -14.40 -21.78
C GLU A 139 -0.89 -15.00 -20.49
N TYR A 140 -1.56 -14.20 -19.68
CA TYR A 140 -2.19 -14.59 -18.43
C TYR A 140 -3.68 -14.80 -18.65
N LYS A 141 -4.14 -16.06 -18.62
CA LYS A 141 -5.57 -16.41 -18.74
C LYS A 141 -6.15 -16.67 -17.36
N TRP A 142 -7.09 -15.82 -16.99
CA TRP A 142 -7.79 -15.90 -15.72
C TRP A 142 -9.13 -16.61 -15.87
N SER A 143 -9.42 -17.57 -15.01
CA SER A 143 -10.71 -18.25 -14.96
C SER A 143 -11.28 -18.13 -13.54
N GLU A 144 -12.55 -17.72 -13.45
CA GLU A 144 -13.26 -17.67 -12.17
C GLU A 144 -13.61 -19.09 -11.71
N LEU A 145 -13.25 -19.41 -10.47
CA LEU A 145 -13.58 -20.68 -9.82
C LEU A 145 -14.78 -20.49 -8.87
N ARG A 146 -14.82 -19.37 -8.17
CA ARG A 146 -15.89 -19.01 -7.23
C ARG A 146 -16.05 -17.51 -7.20
N PRO A 147 -17.28 -16.98 -7.38
CA PRO A 147 -17.50 -15.55 -7.33
C PRO A 147 -17.28 -14.98 -5.92
N GLY A 148 -16.77 -13.76 -5.86
CA GLY A 148 -16.71 -12.97 -4.63
C GLY A 148 -17.99 -12.20 -4.38
N THR A 149 -18.00 -11.45 -3.27
CA THR A 149 -19.12 -10.56 -2.94
C THR A 149 -19.11 -9.25 -3.73
N GLN A 150 -18.00 -8.95 -4.41
CA GLN A 150 -17.83 -7.76 -5.24
C GLN A 150 -17.59 -8.15 -6.69
N ASN A 151 -18.16 -7.40 -7.62
CA ASN A 151 -17.77 -7.51 -9.02
C ASN A 151 -16.36 -6.89 -9.25
N THR A 152 -15.80 -7.08 -10.43
CA THR A 152 -14.44 -6.62 -10.75
C THR A 152 -14.24 -5.12 -10.51
N VAL A 153 -15.21 -4.27 -10.91
CA VAL A 153 -15.13 -2.82 -10.73
C VAL A 153 -15.15 -2.42 -9.25
N GLN A 154 -16.00 -3.08 -8.47
CA GLN A 154 -16.08 -2.85 -7.02
C GLN A 154 -14.81 -3.29 -6.31
N TYR A 155 -14.28 -4.45 -6.68
CA TYR A 155 -13.04 -4.94 -6.10
C TYR A 155 -11.84 -4.07 -6.47
N ASP A 156 -11.76 -3.62 -7.70
CA ASP A 156 -10.73 -2.69 -8.16
C ASP A 156 -10.78 -1.37 -7.38
N ALA A 157 -11.99 -0.86 -7.10
CA ALA A 157 -12.16 0.31 -6.25
C ALA A 157 -11.72 0.04 -4.79
N THR A 158 -12.04 -1.13 -4.25
CA THR A 158 -11.62 -1.53 -2.89
C THR A 158 -10.10 -1.65 -2.79
N ALA A 159 -9.45 -2.30 -3.75
CA ALA A 159 -7.99 -2.42 -3.81
C ALA A 159 -7.32 -1.04 -3.95
N ARG A 160 -7.83 -0.17 -4.83
CA ARG A 160 -7.35 1.22 -4.98
C ARG A 160 -7.48 2.01 -3.68
N ASP A 161 -8.60 1.92 -3.00
CA ASP A 161 -8.86 2.65 -1.76
C ASP A 161 -7.96 2.17 -0.63
N LEU A 162 -7.72 0.86 -0.53
CA LEU A 162 -6.77 0.27 0.39
C LEU A 162 -5.33 0.75 0.11
N VAL A 163 -4.90 0.74 -1.15
CA VAL A 163 -3.57 1.21 -1.53
C VAL A 163 -3.41 2.71 -1.26
N ASN A 164 -4.42 3.53 -1.53
CA ASN A 164 -4.40 4.95 -1.18
C ASN A 164 -4.23 5.16 0.33
N PHE A 165 -4.88 4.33 1.15
CA PHE A 165 -4.68 4.36 2.59
C PHE A 165 -3.25 3.97 2.99
N LEU A 166 -2.67 2.92 2.38
CA LEU A 166 -1.27 2.53 2.63
C LEU A 166 -0.27 3.61 2.20
N VAL A 167 -0.54 4.34 1.12
CA VAL A 167 0.24 5.52 0.72
C VAL A 167 0.15 6.62 1.79
N TYR A 168 -1.05 6.88 2.29
CA TYR A 168 -1.25 7.84 3.38
C TYR A 168 -0.53 7.41 4.66
N VAL A 169 -0.62 6.14 5.06
CA VAL A 169 0.10 5.58 6.23
C VAL A 169 1.61 5.78 6.09
N GLY A 170 2.16 5.57 4.89
CA GLY A 170 3.57 5.74 4.60
C GLY A 170 4.07 7.20 4.65
N GLU A 171 3.19 8.18 4.50
CA GLU A 171 3.52 9.61 4.58
C GLU A 171 2.27 10.46 4.87
N PRO A 172 1.76 10.49 6.12
CA PRO A 172 0.58 11.28 6.47
C PRO A 172 0.74 12.78 6.21
N ALA A 173 1.96 13.30 6.35
CA ALA A 173 2.28 14.70 6.11
C ALA A 173 2.61 15.05 4.63
N GLY A 174 2.48 14.09 3.71
CA GLY A 174 2.94 14.24 2.32
C GLY A 174 2.31 15.44 1.59
N ARG A 175 1.03 15.72 1.82
CA ARG A 175 0.35 16.88 1.24
C ARG A 175 0.90 18.21 1.80
N SER A 176 1.04 18.32 3.11
CA SER A 176 1.58 19.51 3.78
C SER A 176 3.03 19.75 3.37
N ARG A 177 3.84 18.69 3.29
CA ARG A 177 5.24 18.78 2.82
C ARG A 177 5.34 19.35 1.41
N LYS A 178 4.50 18.91 0.48
CA LYS A 178 4.49 19.45 -0.90
C LYS A 178 4.16 20.94 -0.92
N ASN A 179 3.14 21.38 -0.18
CA ASN A 179 2.75 22.77 -0.11
C ASN A 179 3.86 23.64 0.49
N ILE A 180 4.44 23.21 1.61
CA ILE A 180 5.58 23.90 2.24
C ILE A 180 6.77 23.94 1.28
N GLY A 181 7.05 22.83 0.56
CA GLY A 181 8.13 22.75 -0.43
C GLY A 181 8.02 23.80 -1.53
N VAL A 182 6.82 24.07 -2.04
CA VAL A 182 6.60 25.12 -3.05
C VAL A 182 6.95 26.51 -2.49
N VAL A 183 6.50 26.81 -1.26
CA VAL A 183 6.81 28.09 -0.59
C VAL A 183 8.33 28.24 -0.38
N VAL A 184 8.98 27.18 0.10
CA VAL A 184 10.44 27.17 0.32
C VAL A 184 11.19 27.42 -0.99
N LEU A 185 10.81 26.73 -2.08
CA LEU A 185 11.44 26.93 -3.39
C LEU A 185 11.27 28.36 -3.90
N PHE A 186 10.10 28.97 -3.69
CA PHE A 186 9.85 30.35 -4.06
C PHE A 186 10.77 31.32 -3.27
N VAL A 187 10.85 31.18 -1.95
CA VAL A 187 11.75 31.97 -1.10
C VAL A 187 13.21 31.81 -1.50
N LEU A 188 13.65 30.56 -1.74
CA LEU A 188 15.02 30.27 -2.20
C LEU A 188 15.28 30.88 -3.59
N GLY A 189 14.29 30.91 -4.47
CA GLY A 189 14.41 31.58 -5.78
C GLY A 189 14.66 33.06 -5.65
N ILE A 190 13.93 33.75 -4.78
CA ILE A 190 14.14 35.19 -4.48
C ILE A 190 15.57 35.39 -3.90
N LEU A 191 15.93 34.59 -2.89
CA LEU A 191 17.26 34.66 -2.28
C LEU A 191 18.37 34.45 -3.30
N PHE A 192 18.18 33.50 -4.22
CA PHE A 192 19.14 33.23 -5.31
C PHE A 192 19.35 34.47 -6.19
N VAL A 193 18.28 35.19 -6.55
CA VAL A 193 18.40 36.43 -7.38
C VAL A 193 19.28 37.47 -6.66
N PHE A 194 19.02 37.73 -5.36
CA PHE A 194 19.83 38.67 -4.60
C PHE A 194 21.28 38.20 -4.42
N ALA A 195 21.49 36.92 -4.13
CA ALA A 195 22.83 36.36 -3.99
C ALA A 195 23.61 36.41 -5.31
N TYR A 196 22.93 36.14 -6.43
CA TYR A 196 23.53 36.24 -7.76
C TYR A 196 23.91 37.70 -8.12
N ALA A 197 23.01 38.66 -7.86
CA ALA A 197 23.30 40.07 -8.08
C ALA A 197 24.46 40.54 -7.22
N LEU A 198 24.49 40.15 -5.94
CA LEU A 198 25.59 40.47 -5.03
C LEU A 198 26.91 39.86 -5.53
N LYS A 199 26.89 38.58 -5.90
CA LYS A 199 28.06 37.93 -6.52
C LYS A 199 28.55 38.72 -7.73
N LYS A 200 27.67 39.08 -8.65
CA LYS A 200 28.00 39.81 -9.87
C LYS A 200 28.68 41.16 -9.56
N GLU A 201 28.19 41.88 -8.55
CA GLU A 201 28.77 43.15 -8.15
C GLU A 201 30.18 42.99 -7.53
N TYR A 202 30.36 42.05 -6.61
CA TYR A 202 31.68 41.80 -5.99
C TYR A 202 32.76 41.26 -6.94
N TRP A 203 32.35 40.60 -8.02
CA TRP A 203 33.30 40.04 -8.99
C TRP A 203 33.49 40.91 -10.24
N LYS A 204 32.92 42.10 -10.25
CA LYS A 204 32.98 43.02 -11.40
C LYS A 204 34.37 43.49 -11.71
N ASP A 205 35.23 43.67 -10.70
CA ASP A 205 36.59 44.24 -10.84
C ASP A 205 37.70 43.17 -10.89
N ILE A 206 37.34 41.89 -10.96
CA ILE A 206 38.28 40.78 -10.92
C ILE A 206 38.55 40.22 -12.34
N HIS A 207 37.83 40.71 -13.37
CA HIS A 207 37.96 40.27 -14.76
C HIS A 207 38.34 41.44 -15.68
#